data_b32c6339c98f980c55e1b8e355636a36
#
_entry.id   b32c6339c98f980c55e1b8e355636a36
#
_cell.length_a   1.000
_cell.length_b   1.000
_cell.length_c   1.000
_cell.angle_alpha   90.00
_cell.angle_beta   90.00
_cell.angle_gamma   90.00
#
_symmetry.space_group_name_H-M   'P 1'
#
loop_
_entity.id
_entity.type
_entity.pdbx_description
1 polymer ?
#
loop_
_entity_poly.entity_id
_entity_poly.type
_entity_poly.pdbx_seq_one_letter_code
_entity_poly.pdbx_strand_id
1 'polypeptide(L)'
;MTDHQTARRLAALDQVLILTHRRPDGDTIGCASARCLALRQLGKTAWVLPNEDAHGLFTPYLEGVLAPAGFLPQHVVAVDVASLGMLPDSAGAYKDRIDLVIDHHGSNEGYGRETCVDPSCAACGELLYRIFQAMAISFTPEIAMLLY
;
A
#
# COMPACT_ATOMS: atom_id res chain seq x y z
N MET A 1 -5.61 14.91 -1.27
CA MET A 1 -5.95 14.35 -2.61
C MET A 1 -7.34 13.72 -2.55
N THR A 2 -8.11 13.88 -3.61
CA THR A 2 -9.36 13.17 -3.79
C THR A 2 -9.12 11.72 -4.20
N ASP A 3 -10.16 10.88 -4.12
CA ASP A 3 -10.06 9.49 -4.58
C ASP A 3 -9.68 9.41 -6.07
N HIS A 4 -10.26 10.29 -6.91
CA HIS A 4 -9.96 10.34 -8.33
C HIS A 4 -8.53 10.81 -8.63
N GLN A 5 -8.04 11.80 -7.90
CA GLN A 5 -6.65 12.25 -8.03
C GLN A 5 -5.69 11.14 -7.62
N THR A 6 -5.97 10.47 -6.53
CA THR A 6 -5.18 9.34 -6.02
C THR A 6 -5.19 8.18 -7.01
N ALA A 7 -6.35 7.86 -7.57
CA ALA A 7 -6.48 6.81 -8.58
C ALA A 7 -5.64 7.10 -9.82
N ARG A 8 -5.69 8.32 -10.34
CA ARG A 8 -4.86 8.74 -11.48
C ARG A 8 -3.37 8.67 -11.17
N ARG A 9 -2.99 9.14 -9.98
CA ARG A 9 -1.60 9.11 -9.55
C ARG A 9 -1.10 7.68 -9.42
N LEU A 10 -1.86 6.83 -8.75
CA LEU A 10 -1.48 5.43 -8.55
C LEU A 10 -1.36 4.68 -9.87
N ALA A 11 -2.28 4.90 -10.79
CA ALA A 11 -2.25 4.28 -12.13
C ALA A 11 -1.06 4.75 -12.98
N ALA A 12 -0.47 5.90 -12.70
CA ALA A 12 0.69 6.42 -13.41
C ALA A 12 2.02 5.87 -12.87
N LEU A 13 2.02 5.22 -11.70
CA LEU A 13 3.25 4.67 -11.10
C LEU A 13 3.58 3.32 -11.71
N ASP A 14 4.88 3.03 -11.82
CA ASP A 14 5.39 1.73 -12.22
C ASP A 14 6.64 1.38 -11.40
N GLN A 15 7.08 0.14 -11.44
CA GLN A 15 8.21 -0.35 -10.64
C GLN A 15 8.02 0.05 -9.17
N VAL A 16 6.88 -0.34 -8.60
CA VAL A 16 6.39 0.14 -7.32
C VAL A 16 6.76 -0.81 -6.19
N LEU A 17 7.32 -0.24 -5.12
CA LEU A 17 7.51 -0.93 -3.85
C LEU A 17 6.50 -0.40 -2.84
N ILE A 18 5.77 -1.31 -2.19
CA ILE A 18 4.72 -0.98 -1.23
C ILE A 18 5.22 -1.28 0.17
N LEU A 19 5.14 -0.28 1.05
CA LEU A 19 5.59 -0.38 2.44
C LEU A 19 4.39 -0.59 3.37
N THR A 20 4.60 -1.42 4.40
CA THR A 20 3.66 -1.68 5.50
C THR A 20 4.26 -1.17 6.81
N HIS A 21 3.45 -1.06 7.87
CA HIS A 21 3.96 -0.57 9.16
C HIS A 21 4.58 -1.68 10.01
N ARG A 22 5.30 -1.27 11.08
CA ARG A 22 5.80 -2.19 12.12
C ARG A 22 4.63 -2.99 12.71
N ARG A 23 4.89 -4.24 13.07
CA ARG A 23 3.86 -5.14 13.62
C ARG A 23 2.60 -5.12 12.74
N PRO A 24 2.72 -5.50 11.47
CA PRO A 24 1.65 -5.31 10.52
C PRO A 24 0.42 -6.11 10.91
N ASP A 25 -0.73 -5.47 10.83
CA ASP A 25 -2.03 -6.07 11.06
C ASP A 25 -2.70 -6.48 9.73
N GLY A 26 -3.93 -6.97 9.83
CA GLY A 26 -4.69 -7.40 8.66
C GLY A 26 -4.99 -6.25 7.69
N ASP A 27 -5.20 -5.02 8.19
CA ASP A 27 -5.50 -3.88 7.33
C ASP A 27 -4.29 -3.50 6.48
N THR A 28 -3.11 -3.29 7.07
CA THR A 28 -1.92 -2.92 6.28
C THR A 28 -1.49 -4.03 5.32
N ILE A 29 -1.51 -5.29 5.75
CA ILE A 29 -1.14 -6.43 4.89
C ILE A 29 -2.15 -6.62 3.76
N GLY A 30 -3.43 -6.62 4.08
CA GLY A 30 -4.49 -6.77 3.08
C GLY A 30 -4.46 -5.64 2.05
N CYS A 31 -4.32 -4.40 2.52
CA CYS A 31 -4.22 -3.23 1.65
C CYS A 31 -2.98 -3.26 0.75
N ALA A 32 -1.82 -3.63 1.29
CA ALA A 32 -0.59 -3.72 0.51
C ALA A 32 -0.71 -4.78 -0.58
N SER A 33 -1.19 -5.96 -0.24
CA SER A 33 -1.37 -7.07 -1.20
C SER A 33 -2.42 -6.75 -2.25
N ALA A 34 -3.56 -6.19 -1.86
CA ALA A 34 -4.62 -5.78 -2.79
C ALA A 34 -4.13 -4.72 -3.78
N ARG A 35 -3.38 -3.72 -3.30
CA ARG A 35 -2.79 -2.69 -4.16
C ARG A 35 -1.78 -3.29 -5.14
N CYS A 36 -0.96 -4.21 -4.68
CA CYS A 36 -0.02 -4.90 -5.55
C CYS A 36 -0.74 -5.61 -6.70
N LEU A 37 -1.78 -6.37 -6.39
CA LEU A 37 -2.58 -7.08 -7.39
C LEU A 37 -3.32 -6.12 -8.33
N ALA A 38 -3.85 -5.01 -7.81
CA ALA A 38 -4.52 -4.00 -8.61
C ALA A 38 -3.58 -3.36 -9.63
N LEU A 39 -2.37 -2.99 -9.21
CA LEU A 39 -1.36 -2.45 -10.12
C LEU A 39 -0.95 -3.47 -11.17
N ARG A 40 -0.84 -4.73 -10.82
CA ARG A 40 -0.54 -5.81 -11.78
C ARG A 40 -1.63 -5.98 -12.82
N GLN A 41 -2.90 -5.78 -12.48
CA GLN A 41 -3.99 -5.76 -13.47
C GLN A 41 -3.77 -4.69 -14.55
N LEU A 42 -3.17 -3.56 -14.18
CA LEU A 42 -2.86 -2.46 -15.11
C LEU A 42 -1.54 -2.67 -15.87
N GLY A 43 -0.94 -3.86 -15.76
CA GLY A 43 0.32 -4.18 -16.42
C GLY A 43 1.55 -3.58 -15.74
N LYS A 44 1.43 -3.10 -14.51
CA LYS A 44 2.53 -2.51 -13.75
C LYS A 44 3.32 -3.59 -13.02
N THR A 45 4.59 -3.29 -12.73
CA THR A 45 5.41 -4.08 -11.81
C THR A 45 5.23 -3.51 -10.42
N ALA A 46 4.77 -4.33 -9.49
CA ALA A 46 4.54 -3.96 -8.11
C ALA A 46 4.86 -5.10 -7.17
N TRP A 47 5.47 -4.77 -6.03
CA TRP A 47 5.87 -5.71 -4.99
C TRP A 47 5.66 -5.07 -3.62
N VAL A 48 5.46 -5.91 -2.61
CA VAL A 48 5.42 -5.50 -1.22
C VAL A 48 6.80 -5.74 -0.60
N LEU A 49 7.32 -4.74 0.12
CA LEU A 49 8.60 -4.91 0.82
C LEU A 49 8.46 -5.97 1.91
N PRO A 50 9.35 -6.98 1.94
CA PRO A 50 9.38 -7.89 3.08
C PRO A 50 9.53 -7.12 4.39
N ASN A 51 8.69 -7.47 5.36
CA ASN A 51 8.64 -6.81 6.67
C ASN A 51 9.04 -7.84 7.72
N GLU A 52 10.12 -7.57 8.44
CA GLU A 52 10.69 -8.48 9.44
C GLU A 52 9.74 -8.77 10.59
N ASP A 53 8.77 -7.86 10.83
CA ASP A 53 7.76 -8.05 11.86
C ASP A 53 6.57 -8.90 11.38
N ALA A 54 6.46 -9.16 10.08
CA ALA A 54 5.33 -9.90 9.53
C ALA A 54 5.46 -11.38 9.82
N HIS A 55 4.58 -11.88 10.66
CA HIS A 55 4.50 -13.31 11.02
C HIS A 55 3.09 -13.65 11.50
N GLY A 56 2.79 -14.94 11.55
CA GLY A 56 1.53 -15.42 12.08
C GLY A 56 0.38 -15.41 11.09
N LEU A 57 -0.81 -15.00 11.56
CA LEU A 57 -2.10 -15.23 10.89
C LEU A 57 -2.21 -14.61 9.50
N PHE A 58 -1.63 -13.44 9.28
CA PHE A 58 -1.81 -12.70 8.02
C PHE A 58 -0.69 -12.95 7.00
N THR A 59 0.36 -13.67 7.36
CA THR A 59 1.50 -13.94 6.47
C THR A 59 1.09 -14.64 5.16
N PRO A 60 0.11 -15.58 5.14
CA PRO A 60 -0.31 -16.20 3.89
C PRO A 60 -0.80 -15.22 2.82
N TYR A 61 -1.31 -14.05 3.22
CA TYR A 61 -1.80 -13.04 2.28
C TYR A 61 -0.68 -12.29 1.55
N LEU A 62 0.57 -12.50 1.94
CA LEU A 62 1.75 -11.94 1.29
C LEU A 62 2.36 -12.88 0.23
N GLU A 63 1.84 -14.08 0.05
CA GLU A 63 2.35 -15.01 -0.95
C GLU A 63 2.25 -14.42 -2.36
N GLY A 64 3.34 -14.51 -3.11
CA GLY A 64 3.40 -14.07 -4.50
C GLY A 64 3.52 -12.55 -4.67
N VAL A 65 3.50 -11.75 -3.59
CA VAL A 65 3.60 -10.29 -3.67
C VAL A 65 4.87 -9.73 -3.04
N LEU A 66 5.66 -10.53 -2.34
CA LEU A 66 6.88 -10.06 -1.70
C LEU A 66 7.99 -9.78 -2.72
N ALA A 67 8.63 -8.64 -2.59
CA ALA A 67 9.69 -8.23 -3.50
C ALA A 67 10.87 -9.21 -3.45
N PRO A 68 11.40 -9.61 -4.63
CA PRO A 68 12.61 -10.40 -4.68
C PRO A 68 13.83 -9.59 -4.23
N ALA A 69 14.86 -10.28 -3.77
CA ALA A 69 16.14 -9.65 -3.45
C ALA A 69 16.66 -8.90 -4.68
N GLY A 70 17.14 -7.68 -4.46
CA GLY A 70 17.70 -6.86 -5.54
C GLY A 70 16.69 -6.06 -6.36
N PHE A 71 15.38 -6.12 -6.03
CA PHE A 71 14.41 -5.25 -6.70
C PHE A 71 14.72 -3.78 -6.41
N LEU A 72 14.85 -2.99 -7.48
CA LEU A 72 15.13 -1.54 -7.40
C LEU A 72 13.88 -0.78 -7.83
N PRO A 73 13.10 -0.23 -6.89
CA PRO A 73 11.88 0.49 -7.23
C PRO A 73 12.17 1.86 -7.87
N GLN A 74 11.30 2.25 -8.80
CA GLN A 74 11.25 3.63 -9.28
C GLN A 74 10.35 4.48 -8.39
N HIS A 75 9.31 3.87 -7.81
CA HIS A 75 8.34 4.54 -6.95
C HIS A 75 8.14 3.75 -5.66
N VAL A 76 8.01 4.48 -4.56
CA VAL A 76 7.76 3.90 -3.24
C VAL A 76 6.45 4.46 -2.70
N VAL A 77 5.58 3.59 -2.25
CA VAL A 77 4.29 3.99 -1.66
C VAL A 77 4.10 3.32 -0.31
N ALA A 78 3.45 4.03 0.61
CA ALA A 78 3.10 3.47 1.92
C ALA A 78 1.58 3.36 2.05
N VAL A 79 1.12 2.35 2.77
CA VAL A 79 -0.29 2.11 3.00
C VAL A 79 -0.54 1.83 4.47
N ASP A 80 -1.51 2.56 5.04
CA ASP A 80 -1.92 2.39 6.44
C ASP A 80 -0.76 2.68 7.42
N VAL A 81 0.06 3.68 7.09
CA VAL A 81 1.21 4.08 7.91
C VAL A 81 1.10 5.56 8.24
N ALA A 82 0.85 5.89 9.51
CA ALA A 82 0.58 7.26 9.93
C ALA A 82 1.85 8.13 10.03
N SER A 83 3.01 7.53 10.26
CA SER A 83 4.26 8.27 10.45
C SER A 83 5.47 7.46 9.98
N LEU A 84 6.58 8.16 9.72
CA LEU A 84 7.85 7.49 9.40
C LEU A 84 8.33 6.57 10.52
N GLY A 85 8.04 6.91 11.78
CA GLY A 85 8.41 6.09 12.94
C GLY A 85 7.70 4.74 13.01
N MET A 86 6.60 4.59 12.27
CA MET A 86 5.85 3.32 12.20
C MET A 86 6.40 2.37 11.14
N LEU A 87 7.34 2.80 10.31
CA LEU A 87 7.94 1.93 9.31
C LEU A 87 8.93 0.95 9.96
N PRO A 88 9.00 -0.30 9.46
CA PRO A 88 9.98 -1.26 9.95
C PRO A 88 11.41 -0.87 9.54
N ASP A 89 12.40 -1.45 10.21
CA ASP A 89 13.81 -1.14 9.94
C ASP A 89 14.20 -1.46 8.48
N SER A 90 13.61 -2.50 7.90
CA SER A 90 13.82 -2.86 6.48
C SER A 90 13.45 -1.74 5.51
N ALA A 91 12.55 -0.83 5.89
CA ALA A 91 12.14 0.32 5.08
C ALA A 91 13.09 1.52 5.19
N GLY A 92 14.14 1.44 6.01
CA GLY A 92 15.04 2.58 6.28
C GLY A 92 15.64 3.22 5.04
N ALA A 93 16.00 2.44 4.03
CA ALA A 93 16.55 2.94 2.77
C ALA A 93 15.55 3.76 1.93
N TYR A 94 14.26 3.66 2.23
CA TYR A 94 13.19 4.28 1.44
C TYR A 94 12.51 5.45 2.13
N LYS A 95 12.82 5.74 3.41
CA LYS A 95 12.13 6.76 4.21
C LYS A 95 12.16 8.16 3.57
N ASP A 96 13.23 8.49 2.85
CA ASP A 96 13.41 9.81 2.25
C ASP A 96 12.84 9.93 0.83
N ARG A 97 12.20 8.88 0.33
CA ARG A 97 11.74 8.83 -1.07
C ARG A 97 10.35 8.23 -1.24
N ILE A 98 9.47 8.44 -0.28
CA ILE A 98 8.10 7.95 -0.37
C ILE A 98 7.27 8.89 -1.24
N ASP A 99 6.80 8.39 -2.37
CA ASP A 99 6.09 9.19 -3.37
C ASP A 99 4.63 9.42 -3.00
N LEU A 100 3.96 8.41 -2.46
CA LEU A 100 2.54 8.45 -2.16
C LEU A 100 2.23 7.69 -0.87
N VAL A 101 1.43 8.32 -0.01
CA VAL A 101 0.89 7.69 1.20
C VAL A 101 -0.62 7.62 1.07
N ILE A 102 -1.21 6.45 1.33
CA ILE A 102 -2.65 6.27 1.44
C ILE A 102 -2.94 5.73 2.85
N ASP A 103 -3.73 6.47 3.62
CA ASP A 103 -3.96 6.19 5.04
C ASP A 103 -5.34 6.66 5.48
N HIS A 104 -5.82 6.13 6.59
CA HIS A 104 -7.07 6.58 7.20
C HIS A 104 -6.88 7.18 8.61
N HIS A 105 -5.66 7.22 9.12
CA HIS A 105 -5.39 7.78 10.45
C HIS A 105 -5.40 9.30 10.42
N GLY A 106 -6.22 9.92 11.26
CA GLY A 106 -6.24 11.38 11.40
C GLY A 106 -4.94 11.98 11.94
N SER A 107 -4.10 11.14 12.55
CA SER A 107 -2.77 11.52 13.06
C SER A 107 -1.68 11.45 11.99
N ASN A 108 -2.01 11.18 10.73
CA ASN A 108 -1.00 11.09 9.68
C ASN A 108 -0.17 12.36 9.58
N GLU A 109 1.15 12.21 9.54
CA GLU A 109 2.11 13.33 9.56
C GLU A 109 2.35 13.97 8.19
N GLY A 110 1.73 13.44 7.13
CA GLY A 110 1.91 13.99 5.77
C GLY A 110 3.33 13.87 5.24
N TYR A 111 4.00 12.79 5.54
CA TYR A 111 5.43 12.60 5.27
C TYR A 111 5.74 12.22 3.81
N GLY A 112 4.77 11.79 3.04
CA GLY A 112 4.95 11.46 1.62
C GLY A 112 4.98 12.71 0.75
N ARG A 113 5.52 12.60 -0.45
CA ARG A 113 5.44 13.70 -1.43
C ARG A 113 3.99 14.06 -1.75
N GLU A 114 3.16 13.04 -1.85
CA GLU A 114 1.71 13.18 -1.99
C GLU A 114 1.04 12.30 -0.92
N THR A 115 -0.09 12.76 -0.40
CA THR A 115 -0.77 12.06 0.71
C THR A 115 -2.27 12.09 0.48
N CYS A 116 -2.90 10.91 0.55
CA CYS A 116 -4.35 10.74 0.55
C CYS A 116 -4.74 10.18 1.91
N VAL A 117 -5.39 10.98 2.75
CA VAL A 117 -5.84 10.58 4.08
C VAL A 117 -7.32 10.84 4.22
N ASP A 118 -8.08 9.83 4.66
CA ASP A 118 -9.51 9.99 4.95
C ASP A 118 -9.85 9.36 6.30
N PRO A 119 -9.85 10.17 7.38
CA PRO A 119 -10.17 9.68 8.73
C PRO A 119 -11.60 9.23 8.91
N SER A 120 -12.49 9.51 7.96
CA SER A 120 -13.88 9.04 8.03
C SER A 120 -14.02 7.56 7.71
N CYS A 121 -13.01 6.96 7.07
CA CYS A 121 -13.00 5.52 6.79
C CYS A 121 -12.71 4.71 8.04
N ALA A 122 -13.44 3.61 8.23
CA ALA A 122 -13.24 2.69 9.34
C ALA A 122 -11.90 1.95 9.25
N ALA A 123 -11.41 1.72 8.04
CA ALA A 123 -10.15 1.06 7.76
C ALA A 123 -9.58 1.57 6.43
N CYS A 124 -8.28 1.39 6.23
CA CYS A 124 -7.64 1.78 4.97
C CYS A 124 -8.19 0.98 3.78
N GLY A 125 -8.65 -0.24 4.00
CA GLY A 125 -9.30 -1.06 2.97
C GLY A 125 -10.53 -0.41 2.37
N GLU A 126 -11.32 0.31 3.17
CA GLU A 126 -12.48 1.07 2.68
C GLU A 126 -12.06 2.18 1.71
N LEU A 127 -11.01 2.92 2.06
CA LEU A 127 -10.47 3.97 1.22
C LEU A 127 -9.93 3.40 -0.10
N LEU A 128 -9.16 2.30 -0.03
CA LEU A 128 -8.66 1.63 -1.23
C LEU A 128 -9.78 1.10 -2.12
N TYR A 129 -10.85 0.59 -1.56
CA TYR A 129 -12.01 0.15 -2.34
C TYR A 129 -12.51 1.28 -3.25
N ARG A 130 -12.70 2.48 -2.70
CA ARG A 130 -13.15 3.64 -3.48
C ARG A 130 -12.13 4.05 -4.54
N ILE A 131 -10.85 4.04 -4.20
CA ILE A 131 -9.79 4.38 -5.14
C ILE A 131 -9.75 3.37 -6.29
N PHE A 132 -9.87 2.07 -5.99
CA PHE A 132 -9.88 1.02 -7.01
C PHE A 132 -11.10 1.12 -7.92
N GLN A 133 -12.27 1.53 -7.40
CA GLN A 133 -13.42 1.82 -8.25
C GLN A 133 -13.11 2.96 -9.24
N ALA A 134 -12.46 4.02 -8.79
CA ALA A 134 -12.05 5.12 -9.64
C ALA A 134 -10.99 4.71 -10.68
N MET A 135 -10.20 3.67 -10.39
CA MET A 135 -9.23 3.10 -11.32
C MET A 135 -9.83 2.08 -12.29
N ALA A 136 -11.12 1.76 -12.17
CA ALA A 136 -11.79 0.71 -12.93
C ALA A 136 -11.11 -0.68 -12.75
N ILE A 137 -10.61 -0.97 -11.55
CA ILE A 137 -10.04 -2.27 -11.22
C ILE A 137 -11.16 -3.32 -11.15
N SER A 138 -10.91 -4.50 -11.71
CA SER A 138 -11.79 -5.65 -11.53
C SER A 138 -11.61 -6.22 -10.13
N PHE A 139 -12.68 -6.24 -9.32
CA PHE A 139 -12.67 -6.81 -7.98
C PHE A 139 -12.75 -8.33 -8.07
N THR A 140 -11.59 -8.97 -8.25
CA THR A 140 -11.50 -10.43 -8.18
C THR A 140 -11.83 -10.90 -6.76
N PRO A 141 -12.23 -12.18 -6.56
CA PRO A 141 -12.42 -12.70 -5.21
C PRO A 141 -11.21 -12.51 -4.31
N GLU A 142 -10.00 -12.60 -4.87
CA GLU A 142 -8.75 -12.42 -4.13
C GLU A 142 -8.59 -10.97 -3.64
N ILE A 143 -8.78 -9.98 -4.51
CA ILE A 143 -8.71 -8.57 -4.12
C ILE A 143 -9.81 -8.23 -3.12
N ALA A 144 -11.03 -8.69 -3.35
CA ALA A 144 -12.15 -8.44 -2.45
C ALA A 144 -11.87 -9.00 -1.04
N MET A 145 -11.31 -10.19 -0.94
CA MET A 145 -10.95 -10.80 0.33
C MET A 145 -9.88 -9.99 1.06
N LEU A 146 -8.87 -9.50 0.34
CA LEU A 146 -7.78 -8.73 0.93
C LEU A 146 -8.25 -7.38 1.50
N LEU A 147 -9.26 -6.76 0.89
CA LEU A 147 -9.82 -5.50 1.35
C LEU A 147 -10.85 -5.67 2.49
N TYR A 148 -11.36 -6.87 2.66
CA TYR A 148 -12.33 -7.18 3.70
C TYR A 148 -11.67 -7.34 5.05
#